data_3fe4d1d022a227661b8ec4bdd1aefc77
#
_entry.id   3fe4d1d022a227661b8ec4bdd1aefc77
#
_cell.length_a   1.000
_cell.length_b   1.000
_cell.length_c   1.000
_cell.angle_alpha   90.00
_cell.angle_beta   90.00
_cell.angle_gamma   90.00
#
_symmetry.space_group_name_H-M   'P 1'
#
loop_
_entity.id
_entity.type
_entity.pdbx_description
1 polymer ?
#
loop_
_entity_poly.entity_id
_entity_poly.type
_entity_poly.pdbx_seq_one_letter_code
_entity_poly.pdbx_strand_id
1 'polypeptide(L)'
;MSNEILKNNGNIDKYEGDAIISMFGAPDSMNSHTPQEWAYLCLDSAIKMKKVEVLFNQQHKELFEPKEITNADGIKEIIQLKPLQTRIGVNSGEAFVGLMGSKTESFSKLNYTMIGDTVNLASRLEGVNKAYGSWIMCSDDTWNMADSGIHKGEITAKRLDIVRVVGRSTPVQLYSIVGFTNEITREQKEEIEIFHTALDKYLQKDFANAGKLFMKANSIGEGDPIALVFADRCKNFIENGVDKDWDGVINMTSK
;
A
#
# COMPACT_ATOMS: atom_id res chain seq x y z
N MET A 1 4.67 -2.48 -15.17
CA MET A 1 4.78 -2.83 -13.74
C MET A 1 5.76 -3.97 -13.50
N SER A 2 5.57 -5.17 -14.02
CA SER A 2 6.49 -6.31 -13.81
C SER A 2 7.96 -5.99 -14.07
N ASN A 3 8.25 -5.18 -15.08
CA ASN A 3 9.62 -4.74 -15.37
C ASN A 3 10.28 -3.97 -14.23
N GLU A 4 9.52 -3.19 -13.44
CA GLU A 4 10.09 -2.44 -12.31
C GLU A 4 10.47 -3.36 -11.15
N ILE A 5 9.73 -4.45 -10.96
CA ILE A 5 10.07 -5.51 -10.01
C ILE A 5 11.36 -6.21 -10.45
N LEU A 6 11.42 -6.65 -11.71
CA LEU A 6 12.56 -7.40 -12.25
C LEU A 6 13.85 -6.56 -12.32
N LYS A 7 13.77 -5.26 -12.64
CA LYS A 7 14.92 -4.34 -12.65
C LYS A 7 15.59 -4.22 -11.27
N ASN A 8 14.82 -4.35 -10.20
CA ASN A 8 15.29 -4.31 -8.83
C ASN A 8 15.55 -5.73 -8.26
N ASN A 9 15.77 -6.71 -9.13
CA ASN A 9 16.05 -8.10 -8.75
C ASN A 9 14.92 -8.77 -7.95
N GLY A 10 13.70 -8.22 -7.99
CA GLY A 10 12.52 -8.87 -7.45
C GLY A 10 12.11 -10.07 -8.31
N ASN A 11 11.52 -11.07 -7.68
CA ASN A 11 11.03 -12.27 -8.33
C ASN A 11 9.49 -12.26 -8.37
N ILE A 12 8.91 -12.52 -9.54
CA ILE A 12 7.46 -12.64 -9.70
C ILE A 12 7.07 -14.09 -9.40
N ASP A 13 6.28 -14.28 -8.35
CA ASP A 13 5.73 -15.58 -8.00
C ASP A 13 4.64 -15.98 -9.03
N LYS A 14 3.62 -15.14 -9.16
CA LYS A 14 2.49 -15.43 -10.06
C LYS A 14 1.67 -14.18 -10.36
N TYR A 15 0.79 -14.35 -11.35
CA TYR A 15 -0.33 -13.44 -11.60
C TYR A 15 -1.62 -14.12 -11.16
N GLU A 16 -2.45 -13.42 -10.38
CA GLU A 16 -3.78 -13.88 -9.95
C GLU A 16 -4.81 -12.87 -10.46
N GLY A 17 -5.42 -13.19 -11.61
CA GLY A 17 -6.26 -12.22 -12.31
C GLY A 17 -5.43 -11.01 -12.75
N ASP A 18 -5.74 -9.85 -12.22
CA ASP A 18 -5.02 -8.59 -12.43
C ASP A 18 -3.94 -8.29 -11.37
N ALA A 19 -3.84 -9.12 -10.34
CA ALA A 19 -2.84 -8.94 -9.29
C ALA A 19 -1.48 -9.54 -9.67
N ILE A 20 -0.40 -8.87 -9.25
CA ILE A 20 0.99 -9.34 -9.36
C ILE A 20 1.47 -9.69 -7.96
N ILE A 21 1.85 -10.95 -7.74
CA ILE A 21 2.46 -11.41 -6.49
C ILE A 21 3.96 -11.55 -6.73
N SER A 22 4.76 -10.86 -5.92
CA SER A 22 6.20 -10.83 -6.06
C SER A 22 6.92 -10.86 -4.73
N MET A 23 8.19 -11.24 -4.74
CA MET A 23 9.05 -11.30 -3.58
C MET A 23 10.44 -10.73 -3.87
N PHE A 24 11.09 -10.22 -2.83
CA PHE A 24 12.46 -9.73 -2.85
C PHE A 24 13.27 -10.53 -1.82
N GLY A 25 14.56 -10.77 -2.11
CA GLY A 25 15.44 -11.54 -1.21
C GLY A 25 15.30 -13.06 -1.34
N ALA A 26 14.70 -13.56 -2.40
CA ALA A 26 14.63 -14.99 -2.70
C ALA A 26 14.72 -15.22 -4.23
N PRO A 27 15.35 -16.32 -4.69
CA PRO A 27 16.06 -17.36 -3.91
C PRO A 27 17.37 -16.86 -3.28
N ASP A 28 17.83 -17.53 -2.22
CA ASP A 28 19.07 -17.21 -1.50
C ASP A 28 20.33 -17.18 -2.39
N SER A 29 20.32 -17.91 -3.50
CA SER A 29 21.39 -17.89 -4.50
C SER A 29 21.58 -16.54 -5.20
N MET A 30 20.60 -15.64 -5.09
CA MET A 30 20.64 -14.26 -5.60
C MET A 30 20.97 -13.22 -4.52
N ASN A 31 21.38 -13.65 -3.31
CA ASN A 31 21.61 -12.77 -2.15
C ASN A 31 22.85 -11.89 -2.35
N SER A 32 22.69 -10.80 -3.10
CA SER A 32 23.65 -9.70 -3.25
C SER A 32 23.33 -8.50 -2.36
N HIS A 33 22.22 -8.53 -1.62
CA HIS A 33 21.71 -7.42 -0.84
C HIS A 33 21.34 -7.84 0.59
N THR A 34 21.42 -6.90 1.51
CA THR A 34 20.94 -7.07 2.89
C THR A 34 19.40 -7.05 2.93
N PRO A 35 18.77 -7.55 4.03
CA PRO A 35 17.33 -7.41 4.20
C PRO A 35 16.82 -5.97 4.10
N GLN A 36 17.61 -4.99 4.55
CA GLN A 36 17.32 -3.58 4.48
C GLN A 36 17.28 -3.08 3.02
N GLU A 37 18.28 -3.45 2.24
CA GLU A 37 18.33 -3.12 0.81
C GLU A 37 17.18 -3.78 0.04
N TRP A 38 16.83 -5.03 0.36
CA TRP A 38 15.68 -5.69 -0.25
C TRP A 38 14.35 -4.98 0.05
N ALA A 39 14.15 -4.53 1.29
CA ALA A 39 12.97 -3.75 1.65
C ALA A 39 12.92 -2.42 0.89
N TYR A 40 14.05 -1.72 0.77
CA TYR A 40 14.15 -0.49 -0.01
C TYR A 40 13.85 -0.75 -1.50
N LEU A 41 14.48 -1.75 -2.13
CA LEU A 41 14.26 -2.08 -3.54
C LEU A 41 12.81 -2.48 -3.84
N CYS A 42 12.14 -3.12 -2.87
CA CYS A 42 10.71 -3.41 -2.97
C CYS A 42 9.87 -2.13 -3.01
N LEU A 43 10.11 -1.18 -2.09
CA LEU A 43 9.40 0.10 -2.06
C LEU A 43 9.75 0.98 -3.27
N ASP A 44 11.01 1.00 -3.70
CA ASP A 44 11.45 1.66 -4.94
C ASP A 44 10.67 1.13 -6.16
N SER A 45 10.53 -0.19 -6.26
CA SER A 45 9.74 -0.81 -7.32
C SER A 45 8.27 -0.38 -7.26
N ALA A 46 7.68 -0.36 -6.06
CA ALA A 46 6.29 0.05 -5.86
C ALA A 46 6.05 1.51 -6.29
N ILE A 47 6.95 2.43 -5.94
CA ILE A 47 6.89 3.83 -6.36
C ILE A 47 6.99 3.94 -7.89
N LYS A 48 7.96 3.24 -8.51
CA LYS A 48 8.15 3.24 -9.96
C LYS A 48 6.96 2.61 -10.70
N MET A 49 6.33 1.58 -10.14
CA MET A 49 5.12 0.99 -10.69
C MET A 49 3.97 2.01 -10.76
N LYS A 50 3.79 2.85 -9.74
CA LYS A 50 2.79 3.94 -9.76
C LYS A 50 3.12 4.99 -10.82
N LYS A 51 4.39 5.33 -11.02
CA LYS A 51 4.80 6.23 -12.10
C LYS A 51 4.49 5.65 -13.48
N VAL A 52 4.75 4.36 -13.68
CA VAL A 52 4.39 3.65 -14.93
C VAL A 52 2.88 3.66 -15.17
N GLU A 53 2.06 3.48 -14.12
CA GLU A 53 0.60 3.56 -14.20
C GLU A 53 0.14 4.95 -14.67
N VAL A 54 0.66 6.01 -14.06
CA VAL A 54 0.34 7.39 -14.43
C VAL A 54 0.69 7.67 -15.89
N LEU A 55 1.91 7.27 -16.31
CA LEU A 55 2.35 7.42 -17.69
C LEU A 55 1.47 6.64 -18.67
N PHE A 56 1.10 5.40 -18.35
CA PHE A 56 0.21 4.59 -19.17
C PHE A 56 -1.15 5.27 -19.34
N ASN A 57 -1.76 5.73 -18.25
CA ASN A 57 -3.04 6.43 -18.29
C ASN A 57 -2.98 7.72 -19.11
N GLN A 58 -1.85 8.45 -19.05
CA GLN A 58 -1.65 9.66 -19.86
C GLN A 58 -1.46 9.36 -21.35
N GLN A 59 -0.71 8.31 -21.68
CA GLN A 59 -0.42 7.92 -23.06
C GLN A 59 -1.62 7.29 -23.76
N HIS A 60 -2.54 6.70 -23.00
CA HIS A 60 -3.69 5.95 -23.52
C HIS A 60 -5.02 6.55 -23.08
N LYS A 61 -5.12 7.89 -23.04
CA LYS A 61 -6.36 8.58 -22.64
C LYS A 61 -7.57 8.16 -23.46
N GLU A 62 -7.38 7.87 -24.74
CA GLU A 62 -8.38 7.42 -25.67
C GLU A 62 -9.09 6.11 -25.28
N LEU A 63 -8.45 5.28 -24.42
CA LEU A 63 -9.06 4.06 -23.88
C LEU A 63 -10.16 4.38 -22.87
N PHE A 64 -10.09 5.54 -22.22
CA PHE A 64 -10.96 5.93 -21.11
C PHE A 64 -12.07 6.91 -21.56
N GLU A 65 -12.10 7.27 -22.84
CA GLU A 65 -13.19 8.05 -23.40
C GLU A 65 -14.46 7.19 -23.54
N PRO A 66 -15.66 7.78 -23.33
CA PRO A 66 -16.92 7.06 -23.54
C PRO A 66 -17.02 6.56 -24.99
N LYS A 67 -17.33 5.29 -25.16
CA LYS A 67 -17.53 4.66 -26.47
C LYS A 67 -18.93 4.10 -26.60
N GLU A 68 -19.63 4.47 -27.67
CA GLU A 68 -20.89 3.83 -28.03
C GLU A 68 -20.59 2.45 -28.63
N ILE A 69 -21.16 1.42 -28.04
CA ILE A 69 -21.11 0.06 -28.57
C ILE A 69 -22.52 -0.44 -28.82
N THR A 70 -22.68 -1.31 -29.79
CA THR A 70 -23.95 -2.02 -30.02
C THR A 70 -23.77 -3.45 -29.52
N ASN A 71 -24.58 -3.84 -28.54
CA ASN A 71 -24.54 -5.21 -27.99
C ASN A 71 -25.12 -6.24 -28.98
N ALA A 72 -25.09 -7.54 -28.62
CA ALA A 72 -25.58 -8.62 -29.47
C ALA A 72 -27.09 -8.50 -29.80
N ASP A 73 -27.85 -7.78 -28.99
CA ASP A 73 -29.30 -7.55 -29.17
C ASP A 73 -29.62 -6.29 -30.00
N GLY A 74 -28.60 -5.61 -30.53
CA GLY A 74 -28.73 -4.39 -31.33
C GLY A 74 -28.96 -3.13 -30.48
N ILE A 75 -28.85 -3.18 -29.16
CA ILE A 75 -29.02 -2.05 -28.25
C ILE A 75 -27.72 -1.27 -28.15
N LYS A 76 -27.80 0.07 -28.30
CA LYS A 76 -26.68 0.98 -28.13
C LYS A 76 -26.45 1.27 -26.65
N GLU A 77 -25.24 1.05 -26.19
CA GLU A 77 -24.80 1.30 -24.84
C GLU A 77 -23.52 2.16 -24.85
N ILE A 78 -23.38 3.04 -23.86
CA ILE A 78 -22.14 3.80 -23.66
C ILE A 78 -21.30 3.07 -22.62
N ILE A 79 -20.13 2.57 -23.03
CA ILE A 79 -19.14 2.00 -22.14
C ILE A 79 -18.02 3.01 -21.94
N GLN A 80 -17.66 3.25 -20.67
CA GLN A 80 -16.51 4.05 -20.29
C GLN A 80 -15.63 3.26 -19.34
N LEU A 81 -14.40 2.97 -19.76
CA LEU A 81 -13.38 2.38 -18.91
C LEU A 81 -12.85 3.44 -17.95
N LYS A 82 -12.53 3.03 -16.75
CA LYS A 82 -11.82 3.90 -15.79
C LYS A 82 -10.32 3.79 -16.01
N PRO A 83 -9.55 4.89 -15.77
CA PRO A 83 -8.09 4.81 -15.73
C PRO A 83 -7.62 3.72 -14.77
N LEU A 84 -6.50 3.09 -15.10
CA LEU A 84 -5.91 2.06 -14.24
C LEU A 84 -5.54 2.66 -12.88
N GLN A 85 -5.88 1.95 -11.83
CA GLN A 85 -5.57 2.31 -10.45
C GLN A 85 -5.15 1.04 -9.70
N THR A 86 -3.87 0.96 -9.37
CA THR A 86 -3.29 -0.20 -8.68
C THR A 86 -3.00 0.15 -7.23
N ARG A 87 -3.44 -0.69 -6.32
CA ARG A 87 -3.05 -0.68 -4.92
C ARG A 87 -1.91 -1.67 -4.71
N ILE A 88 -0.97 -1.32 -3.82
CA ILE A 88 0.21 -2.13 -3.52
C ILE A 88 0.33 -2.28 -2.01
N GLY A 89 0.38 -3.53 -1.54
CA GLY A 89 0.67 -3.88 -0.16
C GLY A 89 2.04 -4.51 -0.05
N VAL A 90 2.89 -4.03 0.86
CA VAL A 90 4.25 -4.52 1.06
C VAL A 90 4.44 -4.91 2.52
N ASN A 91 5.01 -6.09 2.75
CA ASN A 91 5.37 -6.54 4.09
C ASN A 91 6.67 -7.33 4.07
N SER A 92 7.52 -7.11 5.06
CA SER A 92 8.78 -7.81 5.25
C SER A 92 8.70 -8.77 6.44
N GLY A 93 9.37 -9.90 6.35
CA GLY A 93 9.41 -10.88 7.41
C GLY A 93 9.78 -12.27 6.88
N GLU A 94 9.81 -13.25 7.76
CA GLU A 94 10.11 -14.63 7.42
C GLU A 94 9.00 -15.27 6.58
N ALA A 95 9.39 -16.03 5.57
CA ALA A 95 8.50 -16.84 4.74
C ALA A 95 9.21 -18.11 4.27
N PHE A 96 8.44 -19.16 4.06
CA PHE A 96 8.96 -20.35 3.38
C PHE A 96 8.90 -20.11 1.88
N VAL A 97 10.05 -20.22 1.21
CA VAL A 97 10.17 -20.02 -0.23
C VAL A 97 10.79 -21.26 -0.88
N GLY A 98 10.21 -21.74 -1.96
CA GLY A 98 10.72 -22.92 -2.65
C GLY A 98 9.76 -23.51 -3.67
N LEU A 99 10.15 -24.65 -4.23
CA LEU A 99 9.29 -25.43 -5.12
C LEU A 99 8.21 -26.14 -4.34
N MET A 100 6.97 -25.76 -4.56
CA MET A 100 5.80 -26.33 -3.88
C MET A 100 4.78 -26.82 -4.91
N GLY A 101 4.12 -27.91 -4.59
CA GLY A 101 3.10 -28.50 -5.45
C GLY A 101 2.96 -30.01 -5.29
N SER A 102 2.39 -30.65 -6.27
CA SER A 102 2.16 -32.10 -6.29
C SER A 102 2.99 -32.79 -7.36
N LYS A 103 3.56 -33.91 -7.00
CA LYS A 103 4.28 -34.80 -7.93
C LYS A 103 3.81 -36.24 -7.73
N THR A 104 3.39 -36.88 -8.82
CA THR A 104 3.09 -38.31 -8.91
C THR A 104 3.96 -38.91 -10.00
N GLU A 105 3.88 -40.22 -10.22
CA GLU A 105 4.61 -40.91 -11.31
C GLU A 105 4.27 -40.37 -12.70
N SER A 106 3.01 -39.97 -12.91
CA SER A 106 2.47 -39.51 -14.20
C SER A 106 2.24 -38.01 -14.30
N PHE A 107 2.39 -37.24 -13.21
CA PHE A 107 2.08 -35.82 -13.16
C PHE A 107 3.00 -35.07 -12.22
N SER A 108 3.45 -33.89 -12.66
CA SER A 108 4.21 -32.96 -11.83
C SER A 108 3.70 -31.53 -12.07
N LYS A 109 3.22 -30.88 -11.02
CA LYS A 109 2.91 -29.44 -11.01
C LYS A 109 3.62 -28.82 -9.81
N LEU A 110 4.75 -28.20 -10.08
CA LEU A 110 5.58 -27.52 -9.09
C LEU A 110 5.68 -26.04 -9.48
N ASN A 111 5.45 -25.16 -8.52
CA ASN A 111 5.66 -23.72 -8.67
C ASN A 111 6.70 -23.27 -7.64
N TYR A 112 7.59 -22.40 -8.03
CA TYR A 112 8.45 -21.69 -7.09
C TYR A 112 7.62 -20.58 -6.47
N THR A 113 7.29 -20.70 -5.20
CA THR A 113 6.32 -19.82 -4.53
C THR A 113 6.70 -19.62 -3.05
N MET A 114 6.01 -18.70 -2.40
CA MET A 114 6.19 -18.36 -0.99
C MET A 114 4.93 -18.64 -0.18
N ILE A 115 5.11 -19.10 1.08
CA ILE A 115 4.05 -19.33 2.05
C ILE A 115 4.48 -18.74 3.41
N GLY A 116 3.55 -18.05 4.06
CA GLY A 116 3.76 -17.53 5.41
C GLY A 116 2.75 -16.45 5.78
N ASP A 117 2.70 -16.13 7.07
CA ASP A 117 1.86 -15.01 7.56
C ASP A 117 2.32 -13.67 6.98
N THR A 118 3.62 -13.54 6.73
CA THR A 118 4.23 -12.39 6.04
C THR A 118 3.59 -12.11 4.68
N VAL A 119 3.33 -13.15 3.89
CA VAL A 119 2.71 -13.06 2.56
C VAL A 119 1.24 -12.65 2.69
N ASN A 120 0.52 -13.27 3.63
CA ASN A 120 -0.87 -12.95 3.90
C ASN A 120 -1.05 -11.50 4.36
N LEU A 121 -0.11 -10.98 5.16
CA LEU A 121 -0.17 -9.59 5.61
C LEU A 121 0.01 -8.62 4.43
N ALA A 122 0.96 -8.86 3.52
CA ALA A 122 1.13 -8.02 2.32
C ALA A 122 -0.17 -7.93 1.50
N SER A 123 -0.85 -9.07 1.27
CA SER A 123 -2.14 -9.10 0.57
C SER A 123 -3.23 -8.30 1.31
N ARG A 124 -3.27 -8.39 2.66
CA ARG A 124 -4.22 -7.60 3.46
C ARG A 124 -3.92 -6.10 3.38
N LEU A 125 -2.65 -5.70 3.39
CA LEU A 125 -2.23 -4.30 3.27
C LEU A 125 -2.62 -3.71 1.90
N GLU A 126 -2.60 -4.50 0.82
CA GLU A 126 -3.16 -4.07 -0.46
C GLU A 126 -4.63 -3.66 -0.30
N GLY A 127 -5.45 -4.54 0.30
CA GLY A 127 -6.87 -4.25 0.54
C GLY A 127 -7.11 -3.05 1.47
N VAL A 128 -6.29 -2.90 2.50
CA VAL A 128 -6.39 -1.79 3.48
C VAL A 128 -6.18 -0.43 2.83
N ASN A 129 -5.39 -0.32 1.76
CA ASN A 129 -5.26 0.94 0.99
C ASN A 129 -6.62 1.55 0.62
N LYS A 130 -7.62 0.71 0.32
CA LYS A 130 -8.96 1.18 -0.05
C LYS A 130 -9.64 1.97 1.07
N ALA A 131 -9.46 1.53 2.33
CA ALA A 131 -10.08 2.16 3.49
C ALA A 131 -9.49 3.55 3.79
N TYR A 132 -8.23 3.77 3.41
CA TYR A 132 -7.53 5.04 3.64
C TYR A 132 -7.46 5.92 2.39
N GLY A 133 -7.86 5.44 1.21
CA GLY A 133 -7.66 6.17 -0.04
C GLY A 133 -6.18 6.29 -0.43
N SER A 134 -5.33 5.35 0.04
CA SER A 134 -3.89 5.28 -0.29
C SER A 134 -3.62 4.31 -1.43
N TRP A 135 -2.39 4.31 -1.94
CA TRP A 135 -1.99 3.50 -3.09
C TRP A 135 -0.88 2.51 -2.80
N ILE A 136 0.07 2.88 -1.95
CA ILE A 136 1.18 2.01 -1.52
C ILE A 136 1.18 2.01 0.00
N MET A 137 1.01 0.83 0.59
CA MET A 137 1.00 0.66 2.04
C MET A 137 2.01 -0.40 2.44
N CYS A 138 2.77 -0.12 3.49
CA CYS A 138 3.66 -1.10 4.08
C CYS A 138 3.50 -1.17 5.61
N SER A 139 3.99 -2.29 6.18
CA SER A 139 4.16 -2.45 7.61
C SER A 139 5.36 -1.67 8.14
N ASP A 140 5.40 -1.46 9.45
CA ASP A 140 6.55 -0.91 10.16
C ASP A 140 7.81 -1.76 10.00
N ASP A 141 7.71 -3.08 9.95
CA ASP A 141 8.85 -3.96 9.66
C ASP A 141 9.49 -3.58 8.32
N THR A 142 8.69 -3.40 7.26
CA THR A 142 9.18 -2.99 5.95
C THR A 142 9.74 -1.57 5.98
N TRP A 143 9.01 -0.63 6.60
CA TRP A 143 9.42 0.77 6.65
C TRP A 143 10.74 0.94 7.38
N ASN A 144 10.88 0.35 8.58
CA ASN A 144 12.09 0.46 9.40
C ASN A 144 13.32 -0.16 8.73
N MET A 145 13.14 -1.23 7.94
CA MET A 145 14.21 -1.79 7.13
C MET A 145 14.58 -0.86 5.97
N ALA A 146 13.60 -0.40 5.20
CA ALA A 146 13.82 0.40 3.99
C ALA A 146 14.39 1.79 4.30
N ASP A 147 13.91 2.45 5.39
CA ASP A 147 14.40 3.75 5.83
C ASP A 147 15.61 3.64 6.76
N SER A 148 16.59 2.84 6.37
CA SER A 148 17.79 2.58 7.18
C SER A 148 19.07 2.53 6.34
N GLY A 149 20.22 2.53 7.02
CA GLY A 149 21.52 2.42 6.36
C GLY A 149 21.76 3.52 5.34
N ILE A 150 22.22 3.13 4.16
CA ILE A 150 22.56 4.06 3.07
C ILE A 150 21.33 4.69 2.40
N HIS A 151 20.16 4.08 2.54
CA HIS A 151 18.90 4.55 1.92
C HIS A 151 18.03 5.39 2.85
N LYS A 152 18.53 5.68 4.06
CA LYS A 152 17.79 6.46 5.04
C LYS A 152 17.42 7.84 4.49
N GLY A 153 16.12 8.16 4.54
CA GLY A 153 15.59 9.44 4.08
C GLY A 153 15.42 9.56 2.55
N GLU A 154 15.65 8.49 1.77
CA GLU A 154 15.44 8.52 0.31
C GLU A 154 13.97 8.40 -0.07
N ILE A 155 13.15 7.77 0.76
CA ILE A 155 11.71 7.61 0.58
C ILE A 155 10.97 8.43 1.63
N THR A 156 9.87 9.06 1.24
CA THR A 156 8.95 9.75 2.14
C THR A 156 7.71 8.92 2.35
N ALA A 157 7.35 8.71 3.62
CA ALA A 157 6.13 8.01 4.02
C ALA A 157 5.33 8.82 5.03
N LYS A 158 4.04 8.57 5.04
CA LYS A 158 3.09 9.07 6.04
C LYS A 158 2.79 7.94 7.02
N ARG A 159 3.13 8.13 8.29
CA ARG A 159 2.72 7.21 9.36
C ARG A 159 1.21 7.28 9.53
N LEU A 160 0.56 6.12 9.56
CA LEU A 160 -0.88 6.01 9.69
C LEU A 160 -1.28 5.40 11.03
N ASP A 161 -2.28 4.55 11.00
CA ASP A 161 -2.82 3.84 12.15
C ASP A 161 -1.95 2.66 12.59
N ILE A 162 -2.20 2.25 13.82
CA ILE A 162 -1.90 0.90 14.27
C ILE A 162 -3.16 0.07 14.07
N VAL A 163 -3.08 -0.99 13.28
CA VAL A 163 -4.25 -1.82 12.95
C VAL A 163 -4.07 -3.27 13.37
N ARG A 164 -5.17 -3.89 13.79
CA ARG A 164 -5.24 -5.34 13.90
C ARG A 164 -6.02 -5.86 12.71
N VAL A 165 -5.30 -6.51 11.77
CA VAL A 165 -5.92 -7.10 10.58
C VAL A 165 -6.63 -8.40 10.91
N VAL A 166 -7.66 -8.75 10.14
CA VAL A 166 -8.45 -9.97 10.34
C VAL A 166 -7.54 -11.20 10.41
N GLY A 167 -7.69 -12.02 11.46
CA GLY A 167 -6.93 -13.25 11.66
C GLY A 167 -5.50 -13.07 12.20
N ARG A 168 -5.12 -11.86 12.65
CA ARG A 168 -3.86 -11.61 13.35
C ARG A 168 -4.12 -10.91 14.69
N SER A 169 -3.53 -11.42 15.78
CA SER A 169 -3.66 -10.82 17.11
C SER A 169 -2.72 -9.64 17.34
N THR A 170 -1.53 -9.69 16.74
CA THR A 170 -0.52 -8.64 16.87
C THR A 170 -0.87 -7.44 16.01
N PRO A 171 -1.02 -6.23 16.58
CA PRO A 171 -1.21 -5.01 15.82
C PRO A 171 0.02 -4.69 14.94
N VAL A 172 -0.22 -3.97 13.84
CA VAL A 172 0.80 -3.56 12.87
C VAL A 172 0.68 -2.05 12.67
N GLN A 173 1.78 -1.31 12.81
CA GLN A 173 1.85 0.09 12.43
C GLN A 173 1.90 0.19 10.90
N LEU A 174 1.04 1.02 10.33
CA LEU A 174 0.94 1.21 8.89
C LEU A 174 1.68 2.48 8.44
N TYR A 175 2.26 2.41 7.26
CA TYR A 175 2.83 3.54 6.54
C TYR A 175 2.29 3.61 5.12
N SER A 176 1.81 4.78 4.71
CA SER A 176 1.51 5.08 3.31
C SER A 176 2.74 5.68 2.66
N ILE A 177 3.24 5.06 1.61
CA ILE A 177 4.40 5.54 0.87
C ILE A 177 3.95 6.64 -0.08
N VAL A 178 4.57 7.82 0.05
CA VAL A 178 4.25 9.00 -0.76
C VAL A 178 5.09 9.05 -2.04
N GLY A 179 6.40 8.80 -1.93
CA GLY A 179 7.31 8.83 -3.06
C GLY A 179 8.77 9.02 -2.67
N PHE A 180 9.62 9.29 -3.64
CA PHE A 180 11.02 9.63 -3.37
C PHE A 180 11.13 11.03 -2.75
N THR A 181 11.92 11.17 -1.69
CA THR A 181 12.03 12.40 -0.91
C THR A 181 12.49 13.61 -1.74
N ASN A 182 13.34 13.38 -2.74
CA ASN A 182 13.81 14.42 -3.65
C ASN A 182 12.76 14.89 -4.67
N GLU A 183 11.64 14.19 -4.81
CA GLU A 183 10.53 14.53 -5.69
C GLU A 183 9.34 15.13 -4.92
N ILE A 184 9.35 15.07 -3.59
CA ILE A 184 8.27 15.58 -2.75
C ILE A 184 8.29 17.12 -2.75
N THR A 185 7.15 17.71 -3.10
CA THR A 185 7.00 19.17 -3.12
C THR A 185 7.02 19.76 -1.70
N ARG A 186 7.22 21.07 -1.61
CA ARG A 186 7.16 21.78 -0.32
C ARG A 186 5.77 21.65 0.32
N GLU A 187 4.72 21.73 -0.48
CA GLU A 187 3.34 21.60 -0.02
C GLU A 187 3.07 20.20 0.54
N GLN A 188 3.52 19.15 -0.14
CA GLN A 188 3.41 17.78 0.36
C GLN A 188 4.15 17.56 1.69
N LYS A 189 5.35 18.16 1.84
CA LYS A 189 6.09 18.10 3.11
C LYS A 189 5.32 18.77 4.25
N GLU A 190 4.80 19.98 4.00
CA GLU A 190 3.99 20.71 4.98
C GLU A 190 2.72 19.93 5.36
N GLU A 191 2.05 19.36 4.38
CA GLU A 191 0.87 18.53 4.58
C GLU A 191 1.19 17.32 5.49
N ILE A 192 2.26 16.58 5.21
CA ILE A 192 2.70 15.41 5.99
C ILE A 192 3.06 15.80 7.43
N GLU A 193 3.76 16.91 7.64
CA GLU A 193 4.12 17.41 8.97
C GLU A 193 2.87 17.76 9.80
N ILE A 194 1.91 18.43 9.19
CA ILE A 194 0.62 18.76 9.84
C ILE A 194 -0.16 17.48 10.14
N PHE A 195 -0.20 16.53 9.19
CA PHE A 195 -0.84 15.25 9.38
C PHE A 195 -0.24 14.47 10.56
N HIS A 196 1.09 14.39 10.67
CA HIS A 196 1.75 13.71 11.79
C HIS A 196 1.45 14.40 13.13
N THR A 197 1.43 15.76 13.14
CA THR A 197 1.03 16.52 14.34
C THR A 197 -0.43 16.21 14.74
N ALA A 198 -1.31 16.10 13.75
CA ALA A 198 -2.70 15.70 13.96
C ALA A 198 -2.80 14.28 14.52
N LEU A 199 -2.03 13.33 13.97
CA LEU A 199 -1.99 11.96 14.43
C LEU A 199 -1.51 11.83 15.88
N ASP A 200 -0.51 12.60 16.28
CA ASP A 200 -0.04 12.62 17.67
C ASP A 200 -1.14 13.14 18.63
N LYS A 201 -1.91 14.15 18.21
CA LYS A 201 -3.08 14.62 18.97
C LYS A 201 -4.18 13.57 19.04
N TYR A 202 -4.45 12.89 17.93
CA TYR A 202 -5.43 11.81 17.85
C TYR A 202 -5.09 10.67 18.83
N LEU A 203 -3.84 10.23 18.86
CA LEU A 203 -3.39 9.19 19.80
C LEU A 203 -3.45 9.64 21.27
N GLN A 204 -3.34 10.95 21.54
CA GLN A 204 -3.53 11.56 22.87
C GLN A 204 -5.03 11.74 23.24
N LYS A 205 -5.96 11.29 22.37
CA LYS A 205 -7.43 11.48 22.51
C LYS A 205 -7.88 12.95 22.45
N ASP A 206 -7.02 13.85 21.96
CA ASP A 206 -7.35 15.26 21.68
C ASP A 206 -8.02 15.38 20.30
N PHE A 207 -9.17 14.71 20.15
CA PHE A 207 -9.87 14.56 18.87
C PHE A 207 -10.33 15.90 18.28
N ALA A 208 -10.66 16.88 19.12
CA ALA A 208 -11.11 18.19 18.66
C ALA A 208 -9.99 18.96 17.93
N ASN A 209 -8.77 18.97 18.47
CA ASN A 209 -7.63 19.60 17.82
C ASN A 209 -7.07 18.73 16.69
N ALA A 210 -7.04 17.39 16.85
CA ALA A 210 -6.65 16.47 15.79
C ALA A 210 -7.51 16.65 14.53
N GLY A 211 -8.84 16.68 14.68
CA GLY A 211 -9.76 16.86 13.56
C GLY A 211 -9.54 18.16 12.80
N LYS A 212 -9.29 19.27 13.52
CA LYS A 212 -8.95 20.57 12.88
C LYS A 212 -7.65 20.50 12.09
N LEU A 213 -6.63 19.82 12.62
CA LEU A 213 -5.34 19.67 11.95
C LEU A 213 -5.44 18.73 10.76
N PHE A 214 -6.19 17.62 10.83
CA PHE A 214 -6.45 16.77 9.66
C PHE A 214 -7.18 17.54 8.55
N MET A 215 -8.18 18.34 8.88
CA MET A 215 -8.84 19.21 7.89
C MET A 215 -7.90 20.26 7.31
N LYS A 216 -6.97 20.79 8.12
CA LYS A 216 -5.92 21.70 7.62
C LYS A 216 -4.97 20.97 6.67
N ALA A 217 -4.51 19.77 7.00
CA ALA A 217 -3.69 18.95 6.12
C ALA A 217 -4.41 18.70 4.78
N ASN A 218 -5.69 18.31 4.83
CA ASN A 218 -6.49 18.12 3.62
C ASN A 218 -6.68 19.38 2.77
N SER A 219 -6.55 20.57 3.33
CA SER A 219 -6.69 21.83 2.56
C SER A 219 -5.42 22.25 1.81
N ILE A 220 -4.34 21.50 1.92
CA ILE A 220 -3.07 21.74 1.25
C ILE A 220 -3.04 20.98 -0.09
N GLY A 221 -2.67 21.65 -1.17
CA GLY A 221 -2.59 21.06 -2.49
C GLY A 221 -3.94 20.56 -3.02
N GLU A 222 -3.97 19.35 -3.56
CA GLU A 222 -5.18 18.75 -4.14
C GLU A 222 -6.09 18.04 -3.11
N GLY A 223 -5.70 18.08 -1.84
CA GLY A 223 -6.38 17.39 -0.75
C GLY A 223 -5.78 16.02 -0.42
N ASP A 224 -6.11 15.53 0.76
CA ASP A 224 -5.61 14.27 1.29
C ASP A 224 -6.76 13.36 1.75
N PRO A 225 -7.11 12.31 0.98
CA PRO A 225 -8.15 11.36 1.38
C PRO A 225 -7.88 10.70 2.74
N ILE A 226 -6.61 10.48 3.09
CA ILE A 226 -6.22 9.87 4.36
C ILE A 226 -6.59 10.80 5.52
N ALA A 227 -6.29 12.10 5.39
CA ALA A 227 -6.64 13.10 6.41
C ALA A 227 -8.15 13.20 6.62
N LEU A 228 -8.97 13.06 5.56
CA LEU A 228 -10.43 13.03 5.67
C LEU A 228 -10.91 11.83 6.49
N VAL A 229 -10.34 10.64 6.27
CA VAL A 229 -10.69 9.43 7.07
C VAL A 229 -10.46 9.68 8.56
N PHE A 230 -9.32 10.29 8.93
CA PHE A 230 -9.01 10.58 10.33
C PHE A 230 -9.88 11.72 10.90
N ALA A 231 -10.18 12.74 10.10
CA ALA A 231 -11.07 13.84 10.51
C ALA A 231 -12.48 13.31 10.81
N ASP A 232 -13.03 12.43 9.98
CA ASP A 232 -14.34 11.81 10.19
C ASP A 232 -14.34 10.91 11.44
N ARG A 233 -13.24 10.18 11.70
CA ARG A 233 -13.11 9.42 12.96
C ARG A 233 -13.08 10.33 14.18
N CYS A 234 -12.33 11.44 14.13
CA CYS A 234 -12.31 12.41 15.21
C CYS A 234 -13.71 12.91 15.51
N LYS A 235 -14.49 13.26 14.48
CA LYS A 235 -15.88 13.69 14.62
C LYS A 235 -16.72 12.60 15.29
N ASN A 236 -16.62 11.36 14.84
CA ASN A 236 -17.34 10.23 15.41
C ASN A 236 -16.99 10.02 16.89
N PHE A 237 -15.70 10.07 17.24
CA PHE A 237 -15.27 9.91 18.64
C PHE A 237 -15.72 11.06 19.56
N ILE A 238 -15.88 12.27 19.02
CA ILE A 238 -16.43 13.40 19.77
C ILE A 238 -17.94 13.20 20.02
N GLU A 239 -18.68 12.73 18.99
CA GLU A 239 -20.14 12.58 19.06
C GLU A 239 -20.57 11.35 19.87
N ASN A 240 -19.89 10.22 19.69
CA ASN A 240 -20.29 8.92 20.25
C ASN A 240 -19.39 8.43 21.39
N GLY A 241 -18.30 9.15 21.67
CA GLY A 241 -17.28 8.71 22.61
C GLY A 241 -16.35 7.65 22.02
N VAL A 242 -15.31 7.34 22.75
CA VAL A 242 -14.37 6.26 22.47
C VAL A 242 -14.35 5.31 23.66
N ASP A 243 -14.11 4.03 23.41
CA ASP A 243 -13.98 3.04 24.48
C ASP A 243 -12.93 3.49 25.51
N LYS A 244 -13.20 3.25 26.80
CA LYS A 244 -12.29 3.62 27.88
C LYS A 244 -10.91 2.96 27.72
N ASP A 245 -10.93 1.72 27.23
CA ASP A 245 -9.74 0.90 27.03
C ASP A 245 -9.14 1.06 25.61
N TRP A 246 -9.61 2.06 24.83
CA TRP A 246 -9.07 2.31 23.51
C TRP A 246 -7.58 2.68 23.58
N ASP A 247 -6.77 1.86 22.93
CA ASP A 247 -5.30 1.90 22.89
C ASP A 247 -4.73 2.53 21.60
N GLY A 248 -5.58 3.12 20.77
CA GLY A 248 -5.18 3.66 19.47
C GLY A 248 -5.20 2.63 18.34
N VAL A 249 -5.47 1.36 18.62
CA VAL A 249 -5.53 0.28 17.64
C VAL A 249 -6.91 0.21 16.98
N ILE A 250 -6.92 0.13 15.67
CA ILE A 250 -8.13 -0.06 14.87
C ILE A 250 -8.27 -1.53 14.49
N ASN A 251 -9.39 -2.16 14.87
CA ASN A 251 -9.71 -3.51 14.46
C ASN A 251 -10.36 -3.49 13.07
N MET A 252 -9.69 -4.05 12.06
CA MET A 252 -10.24 -4.18 10.71
C MET A 252 -11.24 -5.32 10.68
N THR A 253 -12.48 -5.05 10.25
CA THR A 253 -13.61 -6.01 10.26
C THR A 253 -13.87 -6.64 8.90
N SER A 254 -13.28 -6.12 7.81
CA SER A 254 -13.41 -6.64 6.43
C SER A 254 -12.05 -6.91 5.81
N LYS A 255 -12.05 -7.86 4.87
CA LYS A 255 -10.91 -8.13 3.99
C LYS A 255 -10.87 -7.11 2.86
#